data_f79f16afb6fc1bf5bfcf7a0301c32c07
#
_entry.id   f79f16afb6fc1bf5bfcf7a0301c32c07
#
_cell.length_a   1.000
_cell.length_b   1.000
_cell.length_c   1.000
_cell.angle_alpha   90.00
_cell.angle_beta   90.00
_cell.angle_gamma   90.00
#
_symmetry.space_group_name_H-M   'P 1'
#
loop_
_entity.id
_entity.type
_entity.pdbx_description
1 polymer ?
#
loop_
_entity_poly.entity_id
_entity_poly.type
_entity_poly.pdbx_seq_one_letter_code
_entity_poly.pdbx_strand_id
1 'polypeptide(L)'
;EKELALARSEVGRARLLMWLLGAAVLLLGVVFAFVVYVSRQRRRRMAREVEFSRLRADIGRRLTEQYVKGLENERERMARELHDGICNDLSGLSMNLAKGVSPVDAAQLLDNCRESVRRISHELMPPEFAYANLDEVVRYHLYKQREAYAGKVEIGYSASKGAWENVSDSIALEVYRIVQEAVGNALKHSGASVVTVDMRLDDTLLELTVGDNGKYTPSGRRGIGQASMKRRAAAVGGHLAFEADEARGTKLVLRVRTGADADGI
;
A
#
# COMPACT_ATOMS: atom_id res chain seq x y z
N GLU A 1 58.69 72.62 31.96
CA GLU A 1 58.51 71.93 30.68
C GLU A 1 58.09 70.47 30.85
N LYS A 2 58.61 69.69 31.86
CA LYS A 2 58.28 68.31 32.12
C LYS A 2 56.83 68.13 32.55
N GLU A 3 56.27 69.02 33.39
CA GLU A 3 54.89 68.94 33.84
C GLU A 3 53.87 69.19 32.72
N LEU A 4 54.19 70.06 31.76
CA LEU A 4 53.33 70.34 30.60
C LEU A 4 53.35 69.19 29.60
N ALA A 5 54.43 68.48 29.48
CA ALA A 5 54.54 67.27 28.65
C ALA A 5 53.78 66.10 29.26
N LEU A 6 53.81 65.92 30.60
CA LEU A 6 53.01 64.91 31.32
C LEU A 6 51.53 65.20 31.17
N ALA A 7 51.08 66.45 31.41
CA ALA A 7 49.67 66.82 31.23
C ALA A 7 49.12 66.57 29.81
N ARG A 8 49.96 66.87 28.79
CA ARG A 8 49.58 66.59 27.36
C ARG A 8 49.49 65.10 27.12
N SER A 9 50.32 64.26 27.70
CA SER A 9 50.29 62.83 27.55
C SER A 9 49.06 62.21 28.21
N GLU A 10 48.63 62.72 29.38
CA GLU A 10 47.44 62.27 30.09
C GLU A 10 46.15 62.67 29.31
N VAL A 11 46.08 63.87 28.76
CA VAL A 11 44.96 64.27 27.91
C VAL A 11 44.89 63.40 26.64
N GLY A 12 46.06 63.09 26.06
CA GLY A 12 46.13 62.18 24.91
C GLY A 12 45.61 60.75 25.21
N ARG A 13 46.02 60.19 26.37
CA ARG A 13 45.50 58.91 26.81
C ARG A 13 44.01 58.91 27.13
N ALA A 14 43.51 59.94 27.77
CA ALA A 14 42.08 60.10 28.05
C ALA A 14 41.24 60.18 26.76
N ARG A 15 41.72 60.90 25.74
CA ARG A 15 41.05 60.93 24.43
C ARG A 15 41.07 59.56 23.72
N LEU A 16 42.18 58.87 23.75
CA LEU A 16 42.30 57.53 23.18
C LEU A 16 41.31 56.54 23.86
N LEU A 17 41.22 56.58 25.21
CA LEU A 17 40.27 55.72 25.95
C LEU A 17 38.82 56.07 25.63
N MET A 18 38.47 57.36 25.46
CA MET A 18 37.11 57.75 25.02
C MET A 18 36.78 57.23 23.62
N TRP A 19 37.71 57.29 22.67
CA TRP A 19 37.52 56.72 21.35
C TRP A 19 37.39 55.21 21.35
N LEU A 20 38.17 54.49 22.15
CA LEU A 20 38.08 53.04 22.32
C LEU A 20 36.77 52.62 22.98
N LEU A 21 36.30 53.33 23.98
CA LEU A 21 34.99 53.11 24.59
C LEU A 21 33.85 53.36 23.58
N GLY A 22 33.92 54.43 22.84
CA GLY A 22 32.93 54.73 21.77
C GLY A 22 32.89 53.65 20.69
N ALA A 23 34.05 53.18 20.25
CA ALA A 23 34.15 52.07 19.30
C ALA A 23 33.60 50.75 19.88
N ALA A 24 33.86 50.46 21.14
CA ALA A 24 33.33 49.27 21.80
C ALA A 24 31.78 49.27 21.92
N VAL A 25 31.24 50.44 22.29
CA VAL A 25 29.74 50.62 22.34
C VAL A 25 29.12 50.45 20.98
N LEU A 26 29.74 51.03 19.94
CA LEU A 26 29.25 50.90 18.55
C LEU A 26 29.32 49.46 18.06
N LEU A 27 30.42 48.73 18.36
CA LEU A 27 30.57 47.32 18.04
C LEU A 27 29.50 46.46 18.74
N LEU A 28 29.25 46.68 20.04
CA LEU A 28 28.18 46.01 20.79
C LEU A 28 26.80 46.28 20.18
N GLY A 29 26.54 47.51 19.74
CA GLY A 29 25.29 47.86 19.05
C GLY A 29 25.12 47.09 17.72
N VAL A 30 26.19 46.97 16.93
CA VAL A 30 26.18 46.20 15.68
C VAL A 30 25.96 44.69 15.95
N VAL A 31 26.65 44.13 16.93
CA VAL A 31 26.49 42.74 17.32
C VAL A 31 25.06 42.46 17.81
N PHE A 32 24.53 43.34 18.65
CA PHE A 32 23.13 43.25 19.12
C PHE A 32 22.12 43.27 17.96
N ALA A 33 22.27 44.25 17.05
CA ALA A 33 21.41 44.36 15.87
C ALA A 33 21.51 43.13 14.98
N PHE A 34 22.70 42.57 14.82
CA PHE A 34 22.92 41.34 14.07
C PHE A 34 22.22 40.12 14.73
N VAL A 35 22.36 39.97 16.04
CA VAL A 35 21.71 38.89 16.82
C VAL A 35 20.18 38.99 16.70
N VAL A 36 19.64 40.22 16.83
CA VAL A 36 18.19 40.45 16.66
C VAL A 36 17.74 40.13 15.22
N TYR A 37 18.51 40.54 14.23
CA TYR A 37 18.22 40.20 12.82
C TYR A 37 18.20 38.70 12.57
N VAL A 38 19.24 37.98 13.00
CA VAL A 38 19.36 36.52 12.83
C VAL A 38 18.23 35.78 13.59
N SER A 39 17.90 36.21 14.81
CA SER A 39 16.83 35.59 15.60
C SER A 39 15.44 35.81 14.95
N ARG A 40 15.17 37.01 14.40
CA ARG A 40 13.97 37.27 13.63
C ARG A 40 13.88 36.43 12.36
N GLN A 41 15.00 36.27 11.65
CA GLN A 41 15.12 35.46 10.45
C GLN A 41 14.83 33.98 10.75
N ARG A 42 15.42 33.43 11.84
CA ARG A 42 15.16 32.06 12.30
C ARG A 42 13.70 31.81 12.67
N ARG A 43 13.08 32.74 13.43
CA ARG A 43 11.64 32.66 13.78
C ARG A 43 10.73 32.62 12.54
N ARG A 44 11.04 33.45 11.53
CA ARG A 44 10.29 33.48 10.27
C ARG A 44 10.42 32.19 9.48
N ARG A 45 11.62 31.57 9.47
CA ARG A 45 11.85 30.27 8.81
C ARG A 45 11.07 29.15 9.53
N MET A 46 11.19 29.05 10.82
CA MET A 46 10.44 28.06 11.62
C MET A 46 8.92 28.20 11.45
N ALA A 47 8.40 29.43 11.44
CA ALA A 47 6.97 29.65 11.23
C ALA A 47 6.50 29.12 9.87
N ARG A 48 7.28 29.37 8.81
CA ARG A 48 6.97 28.84 7.47
C ARG A 48 7.07 27.30 7.40
N GLU A 49 8.04 26.69 8.05
CA GLU A 49 8.19 25.23 8.10
C GLU A 49 7.00 24.58 8.82
N VAL A 50 6.55 25.16 9.94
CA VAL A 50 5.36 24.70 10.66
C VAL A 50 4.10 24.85 9.81
N GLU A 51 3.93 25.96 9.14
CA GLU A 51 2.79 26.20 8.24
C GLU A 51 2.80 25.21 7.07
N PHE A 52 3.97 24.96 6.46
CA PHE A 52 4.12 24.01 5.36
C PHE A 52 3.86 22.56 5.79
N SER A 53 4.30 22.20 7.01
CA SER A 53 4.03 20.86 7.55
C SER A 53 2.55 20.66 7.87
N ARG A 54 1.87 21.69 8.40
CA ARG A 54 0.41 21.67 8.64
C ARG A 54 -0.37 21.53 7.34
N LEU A 55 0.01 22.30 6.31
CA LEU A 55 -0.65 22.24 5.01
C LEU A 55 -0.48 20.86 4.36
N ARG A 56 0.72 20.26 4.42
CA ARG A 56 0.95 18.88 3.95
C ARG A 56 0.11 17.86 4.70
N ALA A 57 0.02 17.98 6.01
CA ALA A 57 -0.80 17.08 6.82
C ALA A 57 -2.30 17.21 6.48
N ASP A 58 -2.80 18.44 6.28
CA ASP A 58 -4.18 18.69 5.89
C ASP A 58 -4.51 18.14 4.51
N ILE A 59 -3.62 18.36 3.53
CA ILE A 59 -3.75 17.78 2.18
C ILE A 59 -3.75 16.26 2.24
N GLY A 60 -2.81 15.64 2.99
CA GLY A 60 -2.76 14.20 3.15
C GLY A 60 -4.04 13.64 3.76
N ARG A 61 -4.58 14.30 4.78
CA ARG A 61 -5.84 13.91 5.41
C ARG A 61 -7.02 14.01 4.43
N ARG A 62 -7.16 15.12 3.71
CA ARG A 62 -8.23 15.31 2.72
C ARG A 62 -8.17 14.28 1.59
N LEU A 63 -6.96 13.97 1.09
CA LEU A 63 -6.78 12.93 0.08
C LEU A 63 -7.20 11.56 0.60
N THR A 64 -6.83 11.22 1.85
CA THR A 64 -7.25 9.97 2.48
C THR A 64 -8.76 9.91 2.68
N GLU A 65 -9.39 10.99 3.15
CA GLU A 65 -10.84 11.08 3.33
C GLU A 65 -11.58 10.95 1.98
N GLN A 66 -11.09 11.60 0.91
CA GLN A 66 -11.67 11.47 -0.43
C GLN A 66 -11.48 10.06 -0.99
N TYR A 67 -10.34 9.44 -0.78
CA TYR A 67 -10.06 8.07 -1.20
C TYR A 67 -10.99 7.08 -0.50
N VAL A 68 -11.12 7.17 0.83
CA VAL A 68 -12.04 6.31 1.61
C VAL A 68 -13.48 6.49 1.14
N LYS A 69 -13.92 7.73 0.97
CA LYS A 69 -15.27 8.03 0.46
C LYS A 69 -15.50 7.49 -0.96
N GLY A 70 -14.48 7.56 -1.81
CA GLY A 70 -14.51 6.95 -3.15
C GLY A 70 -14.70 5.43 -3.08
N LEU A 71 -13.96 4.75 -2.19
CA LEU A 71 -14.09 3.32 -1.97
C LEU A 71 -15.47 2.93 -1.40
N GLU A 72 -16.03 3.71 -0.47
CA GLU A 72 -17.36 3.49 0.07
C GLU A 72 -18.44 3.64 -0.99
N ASN A 73 -18.38 4.70 -1.80
CA ASN A 73 -19.31 4.92 -2.90
C ASN A 73 -19.25 3.78 -3.93
N GLU A 74 -18.04 3.33 -4.26
CA GLU A 74 -17.83 2.21 -5.18
C GLU A 74 -18.38 0.91 -4.61
N ARG A 75 -18.14 0.64 -3.33
CA ARG A 75 -18.71 -0.51 -2.63
C ARG A 75 -20.24 -0.49 -2.59
N GLU A 76 -20.85 0.68 -2.37
CA GLU A 76 -22.31 0.85 -2.41
C GLU A 76 -22.87 0.67 -3.84
N ARG A 77 -22.15 1.16 -4.86
CA ARG A 77 -22.51 0.95 -6.27
C ARG A 77 -22.53 -0.55 -6.60
N MET A 78 -21.44 -1.25 -6.24
CA MET A 78 -21.32 -2.69 -6.44
C MET A 78 -22.42 -3.49 -5.72
N ALA A 79 -22.71 -3.13 -4.45
CA ALA A 79 -23.77 -3.79 -3.69
C ALA A 79 -25.15 -3.62 -4.35
N ARG A 80 -25.43 -2.45 -4.92
CA ARG A 80 -26.67 -2.22 -5.69
C ARG A 80 -26.71 -3.01 -6.99
N GLU A 81 -25.63 -3.02 -7.76
CA GLU A 81 -25.55 -3.77 -9.02
C GLU A 81 -25.67 -5.28 -8.77
N LEU A 82 -25.04 -5.81 -7.70
CA LEU A 82 -25.22 -7.19 -7.27
C LEU A 82 -26.66 -7.48 -6.87
N HIS A 83 -27.29 -6.60 -6.10
CA HIS A 83 -28.67 -6.79 -5.64
C HIS A 83 -29.66 -6.68 -6.80
N ASP A 84 -29.54 -5.66 -7.63
CA ASP A 84 -30.50 -5.37 -8.71
C ASP A 84 -30.33 -6.32 -9.90
N GLY A 85 -29.10 -6.78 -10.19
CA GLY A 85 -28.83 -7.75 -11.23
C GLY A 85 -29.12 -9.18 -10.76
N ILE A 86 -28.25 -9.69 -9.88
CA ILE A 86 -28.24 -11.13 -9.54
C ILE A 86 -29.45 -11.54 -8.71
N CYS A 87 -29.85 -10.75 -7.69
CA CYS A 87 -30.99 -11.12 -6.86
C CYS A 87 -32.29 -11.09 -7.65
N ASN A 88 -32.46 -10.17 -8.60
CA ASN A 88 -33.62 -10.14 -9.49
C ASN A 88 -33.62 -11.33 -10.46
N ASP A 89 -32.48 -11.66 -11.07
CA ASP A 89 -32.35 -12.81 -11.98
C ASP A 89 -32.63 -14.13 -11.25
N LEU A 90 -32.08 -14.32 -10.03
CA LEU A 90 -32.33 -15.50 -9.19
C LEU A 90 -33.79 -15.58 -8.72
N SER A 91 -34.41 -14.44 -8.38
CA SER A 91 -35.82 -14.38 -8.01
C SER A 91 -36.70 -14.75 -9.20
N GLY A 92 -36.40 -14.23 -10.40
CA GLY A 92 -37.05 -14.59 -11.65
C GLY A 92 -36.95 -16.07 -11.97
N LEU A 93 -35.75 -16.66 -11.80
CA LEU A 93 -35.49 -18.09 -11.95
C LEU A 93 -36.35 -18.93 -10.98
N SER A 94 -36.34 -18.56 -9.68
CA SER A 94 -37.12 -19.25 -8.66
C SER A 94 -38.61 -19.23 -8.94
N MET A 95 -39.15 -18.07 -9.33
CA MET A 95 -40.57 -17.92 -9.71
C MET A 95 -40.93 -18.74 -10.97
N ASN A 96 -40.06 -18.78 -11.96
CA ASN A 96 -40.28 -19.53 -13.19
C ASN A 96 -40.21 -21.05 -12.94
N LEU A 97 -39.26 -21.52 -12.14
CA LEU A 97 -39.18 -22.93 -11.69
C LEU A 97 -40.44 -23.36 -10.94
N ALA A 98 -40.99 -22.50 -10.08
CA ALA A 98 -42.26 -22.77 -9.38
C ALA A 98 -43.48 -22.87 -10.30
N LYS A 99 -43.42 -22.25 -11.49
CA LYS A 99 -44.45 -22.31 -12.51
C LYS A 99 -44.31 -23.45 -13.52
N GLY A 100 -43.30 -24.33 -13.35
CA GLY A 100 -43.09 -25.49 -14.21
C GLY A 100 -42.45 -25.16 -15.57
N VAL A 101 -41.52 -24.23 -15.60
CA VAL A 101 -40.74 -23.87 -16.79
C VAL A 101 -39.92 -25.05 -17.30
N SER A 102 -39.71 -25.10 -18.60
CA SER A 102 -38.94 -26.16 -19.23
C SER A 102 -37.48 -26.15 -18.72
N PRO A 103 -36.81 -27.32 -18.63
CA PRO A 103 -35.40 -27.39 -18.25
C PRO A 103 -34.47 -26.54 -19.11
N VAL A 104 -34.84 -26.32 -20.40
CA VAL A 104 -34.08 -25.51 -21.35
C VAL A 104 -34.14 -24.02 -20.97
N ASP A 105 -35.32 -23.51 -20.64
CA ASP A 105 -35.49 -22.11 -20.25
C ASP A 105 -34.85 -21.84 -18.88
N ALA A 106 -34.90 -22.79 -17.96
CA ALA A 106 -34.24 -22.72 -16.69
C ALA A 106 -32.68 -22.66 -16.82
N ALA A 107 -32.12 -23.44 -17.74
CA ALA A 107 -30.70 -23.43 -18.05
C ALA A 107 -30.26 -22.08 -18.63
N GLN A 108 -31.10 -21.49 -19.52
CA GLN A 108 -30.82 -20.20 -20.12
C GLN A 108 -30.86 -19.04 -19.10
N LEU A 109 -31.78 -19.09 -18.15
CA LEU A 109 -31.85 -18.11 -17.06
C LEU A 109 -30.64 -18.23 -16.12
N LEU A 110 -30.18 -19.44 -15.82
CA LEU A 110 -28.96 -19.69 -15.06
C LEU A 110 -27.71 -19.16 -15.79
N ASP A 111 -27.60 -19.37 -17.09
CA ASP A 111 -26.50 -18.83 -17.89
C ASP A 111 -26.49 -17.29 -17.90
N ASN A 112 -27.65 -16.64 -17.95
CA ASN A 112 -27.75 -15.20 -17.83
C ASN A 112 -27.28 -14.69 -16.45
N CYS A 113 -27.68 -15.37 -15.37
CA CYS A 113 -27.19 -15.07 -14.02
C CYS A 113 -25.66 -15.22 -13.93
N ARG A 114 -25.13 -16.32 -14.48
CA ARG A 114 -23.68 -16.57 -14.51
C ARG A 114 -22.93 -15.47 -15.26
N GLU A 115 -23.44 -15.02 -16.39
CA GLU A 115 -22.82 -13.95 -17.17
C GLU A 115 -22.90 -12.59 -16.45
N SER A 116 -23.99 -12.32 -15.74
CA SER A 116 -24.13 -11.12 -14.91
C SER A 116 -23.11 -11.11 -13.76
N VAL A 117 -22.92 -12.23 -13.06
CA VAL A 117 -21.87 -12.41 -12.02
C VAL A 117 -20.48 -12.20 -12.62
N ARG A 118 -20.22 -12.82 -13.79
CA ARG A 118 -18.92 -12.72 -14.47
C ARG A 118 -18.61 -11.28 -14.88
N ARG A 119 -19.58 -10.56 -15.42
CA ARG A 119 -19.42 -9.15 -15.79
C ARG A 119 -19.07 -8.29 -14.58
N ILE A 120 -19.80 -8.43 -13.46
CA ILE A 120 -19.51 -7.68 -12.23
C ILE A 120 -18.13 -8.05 -11.67
N SER A 121 -17.77 -9.34 -11.68
CA SER A 121 -16.41 -9.77 -11.30
C SER A 121 -15.33 -9.14 -12.17
N HIS A 122 -15.58 -9.01 -13.48
CA HIS A 122 -14.63 -8.40 -14.41
C HIS A 122 -14.50 -6.88 -14.20
N GLU A 123 -15.59 -6.18 -13.88
CA GLU A 123 -15.55 -4.75 -13.51
C GLU A 123 -14.82 -4.51 -12.18
N LEU A 124 -14.76 -5.53 -11.29
CA LEU A 124 -14.00 -5.52 -10.04
C LEU A 124 -12.51 -5.86 -10.23
N MET A 125 -12.13 -6.30 -11.41
CA MET A 125 -10.75 -6.65 -11.72
C MET A 125 -9.88 -5.40 -11.77
N PRO A 126 -8.66 -5.46 -11.22
CA PRO A 126 -7.69 -4.40 -11.44
C PRO A 126 -7.48 -4.19 -12.94
N PRO A 127 -7.38 -2.92 -13.41
CA PRO A 127 -7.23 -2.60 -14.84
C PRO A 127 -6.09 -3.33 -15.54
N GLU A 128 -5.08 -3.73 -14.78
CA GLU A 128 -3.91 -4.49 -15.26
C GLU A 128 -4.30 -5.83 -15.89
N PHE A 129 -5.35 -6.50 -15.39
CA PHE A 129 -5.83 -7.77 -15.94
C PHE A 129 -6.54 -7.66 -17.31
N ALA A 130 -6.92 -6.44 -17.71
CA ALA A 130 -7.52 -6.23 -19.04
C ALA A 130 -6.53 -6.50 -20.19
N TYR A 131 -5.22 -6.46 -19.90
CA TYR A 131 -4.16 -6.51 -20.92
C TYR A 131 -3.00 -7.46 -20.57
N ALA A 132 -3.05 -8.13 -19.40
CA ALA A 132 -1.95 -8.94 -18.91
C ALA A 132 -2.48 -10.17 -18.17
N ASN A 133 -1.76 -11.29 -18.25
CA ASN A 133 -2.07 -12.51 -17.52
C ASN A 133 -1.60 -12.44 -16.05
N LEU A 134 -1.94 -13.45 -15.25
CA LEU A 134 -1.62 -13.47 -13.81
C LEU A 134 -0.11 -13.31 -13.53
N ASP A 135 0.77 -13.99 -14.28
CA ASP A 135 2.23 -13.87 -14.10
C ASP A 135 2.69 -12.42 -14.30
N GLU A 136 2.24 -11.78 -15.38
CA GLU A 136 2.63 -10.42 -15.73
C GLU A 136 2.15 -9.40 -14.69
N VAL A 137 0.90 -9.54 -14.21
CA VAL A 137 0.34 -8.64 -13.18
C VAL A 137 1.07 -8.79 -11.85
N VAL A 138 1.37 -10.02 -11.42
CA VAL A 138 2.15 -10.28 -10.19
C VAL A 138 3.57 -9.73 -10.34
N ARG A 139 4.22 -9.96 -11.47
CA ARG A 139 5.57 -9.45 -11.78
C ARG A 139 5.62 -7.93 -11.70
N TYR A 140 4.65 -7.25 -12.29
CA TYR A 140 4.55 -5.78 -12.26
C TYR A 140 4.30 -5.24 -10.84
N HIS A 141 3.41 -5.89 -10.08
CA HIS A 141 3.18 -5.54 -8.68
C HIS A 141 4.48 -5.63 -7.86
N LEU A 142 5.19 -6.75 -7.96
CA LEU A 142 6.44 -6.97 -7.22
C LEU A 142 7.56 -6.01 -7.68
N TYR A 143 7.62 -5.66 -8.96
CA TYR A 143 8.53 -4.62 -9.45
C TYR A 143 8.28 -3.28 -8.72
N LYS A 144 7.03 -2.83 -8.62
CA LYS A 144 6.69 -1.62 -7.86
C LYS A 144 7.07 -1.71 -6.37
N GLN A 145 6.88 -2.89 -5.74
CA GLN A 145 7.30 -3.08 -4.36
C GLN A 145 8.83 -3.03 -4.21
N ARG A 146 9.59 -3.57 -5.15
CA ARG A 146 11.06 -3.47 -5.18
C ARG A 146 11.53 -2.02 -5.20
N GLU A 147 10.91 -1.19 -6.02
CA GLU A 147 11.24 0.25 -6.07
C GLU A 147 10.92 0.95 -4.75
N ALA A 148 9.74 0.69 -4.17
CA ALA A 148 9.30 1.32 -2.93
C ALA A 148 10.14 0.92 -1.70
N TYR A 149 10.70 -0.29 -1.69
CA TYR A 149 11.49 -0.86 -0.59
C TYR A 149 12.97 -1.03 -0.96
N ALA A 150 13.45 -0.36 -2.00
CA ALA A 150 14.84 -0.44 -2.47
C ALA A 150 15.83 -0.16 -1.33
N GLY A 151 16.84 -1.04 -1.18
CA GLY A 151 17.86 -0.97 -0.14
C GLY A 151 17.40 -1.38 1.27
N LYS A 152 16.13 -1.77 1.44
CA LYS A 152 15.58 -2.24 2.73
C LYS A 152 15.24 -3.72 2.71
N VAL A 153 14.59 -4.18 1.64
CA VAL A 153 14.12 -5.56 1.49
C VAL A 153 14.43 -6.02 0.07
N GLU A 154 15.01 -7.21 -0.03
CA GLU A 154 15.17 -7.90 -1.31
C GLU A 154 13.91 -8.70 -1.63
N ILE A 155 13.33 -8.48 -2.82
CA ILE A 155 12.12 -9.19 -3.24
C ILE A 155 12.47 -10.08 -4.43
N GLY A 156 12.46 -11.40 -4.22
CA GLY A 156 12.64 -12.41 -5.26
C GLY A 156 11.32 -12.78 -5.93
N TYR A 157 11.34 -13.05 -7.24
CA TYR A 157 10.21 -13.58 -7.97
C TYR A 157 10.64 -14.64 -8.97
N SER A 158 9.94 -15.76 -8.98
CA SER A 158 10.06 -16.79 -10.01
C SER A 158 8.68 -17.29 -10.42
N ALA A 159 8.54 -17.63 -11.70
CA ALA A 159 7.36 -18.29 -12.23
C ALA A 159 7.79 -19.40 -13.21
N SER A 160 7.07 -20.54 -13.17
CA SER A 160 7.28 -21.60 -14.17
C SER A 160 6.86 -21.13 -15.56
N LYS A 161 7.41 -21.76 -16.60
CA LYS A 161 6.85 -21.65 -17.94
C LYS A 161 5.52 -22.38 -17.95
N GLY A 162 4.44 -21.70 -18.28
CA GLY A 162 3.09 -22.27 -18.30
C GLY A 162 2.16 -21.38 -19.11
N ALA A 163 0.98 -21.89 -19.41
CA ALA A 163 -0.07 -21.17 -20.15
C ALA A 163 -0.90 -20.29 -19.18
N TRP A 164 -0.28 -19.26 -18.65
CA TRP A 164 -0.89 -18.35 -17.65
C TRP A 164 -2.15 -17.64 -18.17
N GLU A 165 -2.30 -17.54 -19.48
CA GLU A 165 -3.49 -17.04 -20.18
C GLU A 165 -4.71 -17.96 -20.02
N ASN A 166 -4.53 -19.22 -19.66
CA ASN A 166 -5.61 -20.18 -19.44
C ASN A 166 -6.12 -20.18 -17.99
N VAL A 167 -5.50 -19.43 -17.09
CA VAL A 167 -6.00 -19.24 -15.72
C VAL A 167 -7.24 -18.37 -15.79
N SER A 168 -8.38 -18.87 -15.27
CA SER A 168 -9.62 -18.10 -15.27
C SER A 168 -9.49 -16.80 -14.49
N ASP A 169 -10.21 -15.77 -14.92
CA ASP A 169 -10.19 -14.43 -14.31
C ASP A 169 -10.49 -14.45 -12.81
N SER A 170 -11.42 -15.32 -12.37
CA SER A 170 -11.77 -15.48 -10.97
C SER A 170 -10.61 -16.02 -10.14
N ILE A 171 -9.90 -17.04 -10.65
CA ILE A 171 -8.72 -17.59 -9.98
C ILE A 171 -7.59 -16.56 -9.99
N ALA A 172 -7.34 -15.92 -11.12
CA ALA A 172 -6.29 -14.92 -11.26
C ALA A 172 -6.46 -13.76 -10.27
N LEU A 173 -7.68 -13.23 -10.14
CA LEU A 173 -8.00 -12.16 -9.19
C LEU A 173 -7.74 -12.55 -7.75
N GLU A 174 -8.26 -13.72 -7.31
CA GLU A 174 -8.12 -14.14 -5.91
C GLU A 174 -6.67 -14.48 -5.56
N VAL A 175 -5.93 -15.13 -6.47
CA VAL A 175 -4.49 -15.38 -6.33
C VAL A 175 -3.70 -14.07 -6.22
N TYR A 176 -3.97 -13.11 -7.08
CA TYR A 176 -3.34 -11.79 -7.02
C TYR A 176 -3.60 -11.06 -5.70
N ARG A 177 -4.85 -11.10 -5.21
CA ARG A 177 -5.21 -10.51 -3.91
C ARG A 177 -4.49 -11.19 -2.74
N ILE A 178 -4.30 -12.52 -2.83
CA ILE A 178 -3.51 -13.25 -1.83
C ILE A 178 -2.04 -12.83 -1.89
N VAL A 179 -1.45 -12.66 -3.08
CA VAL A 179 -0.08 -12.15 -3.24
C VAL A 179 0.06 -10.75 -2.63
N GLN A 180 -0.86 -9.84 -2.96
CA GLN A 180 -0.84 -8.47 -2.41
C GLN A 180 -0.85 -8.45 -0.88
N GLU A 181 -1.74 -9.23 -0.27
CA GLU A 181 -1.87 -9.32 1.19
C GLU A 181 -0.65 -9.98 1.84
N ALA A 182 -0.17 -11.10 1.27
CA ALA A 182 0.97 -11.84 1.82
C ALA A 182 2.26 -11.03 1.76
N VAL A 183 2.56 -10.44 0.58
CA VAL A 183 3.74 -9.58 0.39
C VAL A 183 3.63 -8.32 1.24
N GLY A 184 2.45 -7.69 1.29
CA GLY A 184 2.20 -6.53 2.15
C GLY A 184 2.43 -6.82 3.63
N ASN A 185 2.02 -7.99 4.11
CA ASN A 185 2.25 -8.43 5.49
C ASN A 185 3.74 -8.67 5.77
N ALA A 186 4.46 -9.32 4.85
CA ALA A 186 5.90 -9.51 4.96
C ALA A 186 6.64 -8.16 5.04
N LEU A 187 6.35 -7.23 4.13
CA LEU A 187 7.03 -5.93 4.08
C LEU A 187 6.75 -5.01 5.27
N LYS A 188 5.53 -5.08 5.85
CA LYS A 188 5.10 -4.14 6.89
C LYS A 188 5.28 -4.68 8.31
N HIS A 189 5.21 -6.01 8.50
CA HIS A 189 5.02 -6.60 9.82
C HIS A 189 6.05 -7.63 10.24
N SER A 190 6.77 -8.25 9.29
CA SER A 190 7.72 -9.32 9.63
C SER A 190 9.13 -8.81 9.98
N GLY A 191 9.48 -7.59 9.57
CA GLY A 191 10.86 -7.09 9.64
C GLY A 191 11.82 -7.89 8.76
N ALA A 192 11.31 -8.54 7.71
CA ALA A 192 12.10 -9.32 6.78
C ALA A 192 13.10 -8.48 5.99
N SER A 193 14.25 -9.04 5.70
CA SER A 193 15.20 -8.52 4.71
C SER A 193 15.06 -9.16 3.34
N VAL A 194 14.39 -10.31 3.26
CA VAL A 194 14.15 -11.04 2.01
C VAL A 194 12.69 -11.52 1.98
N VAL A 195 12.01 -11.27 0.86
CA VAL A 195 10.68 -11.79 0.53
C VAL A 195 10.77 -12.51 -0.79
N THR A 196 10.23 -13.72 -0.89
CA THR A 196 10.23 -14.52 -2.12
C THR A 196 8.81 -14.87 -2.54
N VAL A 197 8.54 -14.79 -3.82
CA VAL A 197 7.28 -15.23 -4.43
C VAL A 197 7.63 -16.20 -5.56
N ASP A 198 7.14 -17.42 -5.44
CA ASP A 198 7.30 -18.48 -6.45
C ASP A 198 5.91 -18.93 -6.92
N MET A 199 5.72 -18.96 -8.24
CA MET A 199 4.48 -19.38 -8.87
C MET A 199 4.76 -20.53 -9.84
N ARG A 200 4.00 -21.60 -9.72
CA ARG A 200 4.06 -22.76 -10.61
C ARG A 200 2.70 -23.05 -11.18
N LEU A 201 2.65 -23.23 -12.46
CA LEU A 201 1.46 -23.63 -13.18
C LEU A 201 1.80 -24.89 -13.99
N ASP A 202 1.16 -26.00 -13.60
CA ASP A 202 1.07 -27.21 -14.39
C ASP A 202 -0.29 -27.24 -15.10
N ASP A 203 -0.56 -28.23 -15.94
CA ASP A 203 -1.77 -28.30 -16.79
C ASP A 203 -3.08 -28.04 -16.02
N THR A 204 -3.16 -28.46 -14.76
CA THR A 204 -4.38 -28.37 -13.93
C THR A 204 -4.17 -27.83 -12.54
N LEU A 205 -2.96 -27.47 -12.15
CA LEU A 205 -2.63 -27.04 -10.79
C LEU A 205 -1.78 -25.77 -10.80
N LEU A 206 -2.29 -24.76 -10.12
CA LEU A 206 -1.54 -23.56 -9.77
C LEU A 206 -1.07 -23.69 -8.31
N GLU A 207 0.23 -23.56 -8.10
CA GLU A 207 0.85 -23.45 -6.79
C GLU A 207 1.51 -22.08 -6.64
N LEU A 208 1.16 -21.35 -5.57
CA LEU A 208 1.80 -20.09 -5.18
C LEU A 208 2.49 -20.32 -3.84
N THR A 209 3.75 -19.96 -3.75
CA THR A 209 4.50 -19.88 -2.49
C THR A 209 4.94 -18.44 -2.24
N VAL A 210 4.63 -17.90 -1.08
CA VAL A 210 5.16 -16.62 -0.60
C VAL A 210 5.93 -16.87 0.69
N GLY A 211 7.21 -16.51 0.71
CA GLY A 211 8.09 -16.71 1.87
C GLY A 211 8.76 -15.41 2.29
N ASP A 212 8.99 -15.25 3.58
CA ASP A 212 9.81 -14.18 4.14
C ASP A 212 10.76 -14.74 5.22
N ASN A 213 11.89 -14.07 5.42
CA ASN A 213 12.88 -14.42 6.46
C ASN A 213 12.73 -13.58 7.72
N GLY A 214 11.59 -12.97 7.94
CA GLY A 214 11.32 -12.12 9.09
C GLY A 214 11.01 -12.91 10.36
N LYS A 215 10.53 -12.20 11.38
CA LYS A 215 10.11 -12.82 12.63
C LYS A 215 8.58 -12.99 12.61
N TYR A 216 8.14 -14.21 12.82
CA TYR A 216 6.74 -14.45 13.07
C TYR A 216 6.41 -14.04 14.51
N THR A 217 5.57 -13.02 14.67
CA THR A 217 5.02 -12.66 15.96
C THR A 217 3.56 -13.12 16.00
N PRO A 218 3.20 -14.12 16.82
CA PRO A 218 1.83 -14.49 17.01
C PRO A 218 1.08 -13.30 17.63
N SER A 219 0.46 -12.45 16.83
CA SER A 219 -0.46 -11.45 17.35
C SER A 219 -1.72 -12.17 17.84
N GLY A 220 -2.15 -11.96 19.08
CA GLY A 220 -3.35 -12.57 19.66
C GLY A 220 -4.67 -12.19 18.96
N ARG A 221 -4.63 -11.28 18.00
CA ARG A 221 -5.61 -11.12 16.92
C ARG A 221 -5.09 -11.92 15.74
N ARG A 222 -5.59 -13.16 15.56
CA ARG A 222 -5.49 -13.89 14.29
C ARG A 222 -5.88 -12.90 13.21
N GLY A 223 -4.86 -12.44 12.44
CA GLY A 223 -5.00 -11.25 11.64
C GLY A 223 -6.16 -11.40 10.67
N ILE A 224 -6.97 -10.37 10.56
CA ILE A 224 -8.05 -10.25 9.58
C ILE A 224 -7.54 -10.66 8.19
N GLY A 225 -6.26 -10.38 7.87
CA GLY A 225 -5.58 -10.76 6.64
C GLY A 225 -5.48 -12.27 6.41
N GLN A 226 -5.08 -13.06 7.40
CA GLN A 226 -5.01 -14.53 7.24
C GLN A 226 -6.39 -15.16 7.01
N ALA A 227 -7.41 -14.70 7.74
CA ALA A 227 -8.77 -15.15 7.55
C ALA A 227 -9.32 -14.74 6.18
N SER A 228 -8.99 -13.55 5.71
CA SER A 228 -9.34 -13.05 4.37
C SER A 228 -8.68 -13.90 3.28
N MET A 229 -7.36 -14.15 3.36
CA MET A 229 -6.66 -14.98 2.39
C MET A 229 -7.21 -16.43 2.34
N LYS A 230 -7.55 -17.02 3.49
CA LYS A 230 -8.19 -18.36 3.54
C LYS A 230 -9.56 -18.37 2.85
N ARG A 231 -10.39 -17.35 3.08
CA ARG A 231 -11.70 -17.22 2.40
C ARG A 231 -11.54 -17.07 0.90
N ARG A 232 -10.57 -16.26 0.45
CA ARG A 232 -10.28 -16.08 -0.97
C ARG A 232 -9.81 -17.38 -1.64
N ALA A 233 -8.92 -18.12 -0.98
CA ALA A 233 -8.50 -19.43 -1.46
C ALA A 233 -9.68 -20.40 -1.59
N ALA A 234 -10.55 -20.46 -0.58
CA ALA A 234 -11.75 -21.32 -0.60
C ALA A 234 -12.74 -20.91 -1.70
N ALA A 235 -12.88 -19.61 -2.02
CA ALA A 235 -13.78 -19.12 -3.07
C ALA A 235 -13.42 -19.64 -4.47
N VAL A 236 -12.16 -20.03 -4.70
CA VAL A 236 -11.67 -20.62 -5.95
C VAL A 236 -11.34 -22.11 -5.81
N GLY A 237 -11.93 -22.80 -4.82
CA GLY A 237 -11.69 -24.21 -4.58
C GLY A 237 -10.24 -24.56 -4.19
N GLY A 238 -9.48 -23.55 -3.76
CA GLY A 238 -8.07 -23.71 -3.38
C GLY A 238 -7.86 -24.01 -1.91
N HIS A 239 -6.69 -24.55 -1.59
CA HIS A 239 -6.23 -24.81 -0.23
C HIS A 239 -5.05 -23.91 0.12
N LEU A 240 -5.15 -23.15 1.22
CA LEU A 240 -4.12 -22.26 1.73
C LEU A 240 -3.56 -22.74 3.05
N ALA A 241 -2.25 -23.02 3.08
CA ALA A 241 -1.50 -23.38 4.27
C ALA A 241 -0.53 -22.26 4.69
N PHE A 242 -0.34 -22.12 6.00
CA PHE A 242 0.67 -21.23 6.60
C PHE A 242 1.63 -22.08 7.42
N GLU A 243 2.89 -21.91 7.17
CA GLU A 243 4.00 -22.44 7.96
C GLU A 243 4.73 -21.24 8.56
N ALA A 244 4.87 -21.18 9.86
CA ALA A 244 5.57 -20.12 10.55
C ALA A 244 6.60 -20.72 11.50
N ASP A 245 7.83 -20.25 11.42
CA ASP A 245 8.95 -20.65 12.26
C ASP A 245 9.60 -19.37 12.78
N GLU A 246 9.81 -19.29 14.10
CA GLU A 246 10.44 -18.11 14.73
C GLU A 246 11.86 -17.83 14.22
N ALA A 247 12.56 -18.87 13.72
CA ALA A 247 13.92 -18.77 13.21
C ALA A 247 14.00 -18.62 11.68
N ARG A 248 12.94 -19.03 10.96
CA ARG A 248 12.95 -19.12 9.48
C ARG A 248 11.96 -18.21 8.78
N GLY A 249 11.15 -17.48 9.55
CA GLY A 249 10.13 -16.57 9.04
C GLY A 249 8.81 -17.25 8.72
N THR A 250 8.06 -16.72 7.75
CA THR A 250 6.74 -17.20 7.36
C THR A 250 6.77 -17.74 5.94
N LYS A 251 6.07 -18.87 5.73
CA LYS A 251 5.81 -19.41 4.41
C LYS A 251 4.32 -19.65 4.23
N LEU A 252 3.77 -19.09 3.18
CA LEU A 252 2.40 -19.32 2.72
C LEU A 252 2.45 -20.18 1.46
N VAL A 253 1.61 -21.22 1.40
CA VAL A 253 1.47 -22.07 0.21
C VAL A 253 0.00 -22.16 -0.15
N LEU A 254 -0.34 -21.73 -1.37
CA LEU A 254 -1.67 -21.86 -1.97
C LEU A 254 -1.61 -22.88 -3.10
N ARG A 255 -2.61 -23.76 -3.17
CA ARG A 255 -2.82 -24.69 -4.27
C ARG A 255 -4.23 -24.55 -4.80
N VAL A 256 -4.38 -24.33 -6.10
CA VAL A 256 -5.69 -24.18 -6.77
C VAL A 256 -5.69 -25.02 -8.04
N ARG A 257 -6.77 -25.76 -8.31
CA ARG A 257 -6.98 -26.42 -9.61
C ARG A 257 -7.47 -25.41 -10.64
N THR A 258 -6.83 -25.42 -11.82
CA THR A 258 -7.14 -24.48 -12.93
C THR A 258 -7.89 -25.14 -14.10
N GLY A 259 -8.14 -26.47 -14.03
CA GLY A 259 -8.86 -27.21 -15.10
C GLY A 259 -10.37 -26.96 -15.09
N ALA A 260 -11.02 -27.26 -16.20
CA ALA A 260 -12.42 -26.99 -16.49
C ALA A 260 -13.47 -27.64 -15.57
N ASP A 261 -13.06 -28.44 -14.59
CA ASP A 261 -13.94 -29.07 -13.59
C ASP A 261 -14.10 -28.20 -12.31
N ALA A 262 -13.55 -27.00 -12.27
CA ALA A 262 -13.71 -26.08 -11.12
C ALA A 262 -15.10 -25.41 -11.07
N ASP A 263 -15.91 -25.54 -12.12
CA ASP A 263 -17.26 -24.97 -12.22
C ASP A 263 -18.38 -25.96 -11.79
N GLY A 264 -17.97 -27.07 -11.16
CA GLY A 264 -18.90 -28.13 -10.73
C GLY A 264 -18.95 -28.28 -9.20
N ILE A 265 -19.63 -27.40 -8.50
CA ILE A 265 -20.47 -27.69 -7.31
C ILE A 265 -21.56 -26.61 -7.25
#